data_448418f5ad234c5f9565b3f2cbfe494c
#
_entry.id   448418f5ad234c5f9565b3f2cbfe494c
#
_cell.length_a   1.000
_cell.length_b   1.000
_cell.length_c   1.000
_cell.angle_alpha   90.00
_cell.angle_beta   90.00
_cell.angle_gamma   90.00
#
_symmetry.space_group_name_H-M   'P 1'
#
loop_
_entity.id
_entity.type
_entity.pdbx_description
1 polymer ?
#
loop_
_entity_poly.entity_id
_entity_poly.type
_entity_poly.pdbx_seq_one_letter_code
_entity_poly.pdbx_strand_id
1 'polypeptide(L)'
;TTGSDGNYNRGSIDLGIYTLEYSKSNYKTATQTATLETNNQTLTAATQTMISNDCNGGNISGIIKDAVTGNAESGVAISVREGLNVTSGSTVSGKTATTNDSGAYTLSSLDAGSYTIEGTKDDHITTYFNAISCSGLSRKNANITDELAEGDMRIVLSWEGPEDFDSHLEIPCT
;
A
#
# COMPACT_ATOMS: atom_id res chain seq x y z
N THR A 1 7.39 4.97 -23.36
CA THR A 1 7.41 3.49 -23.28
C THR A 1 8.47 3.04 -22.30
N THR A 2 8.19 1.94 -21.61
CA THR A 2 9.18 1.27 -20.74
C THR A 2 10.23 0.54 -21.57
N GLY A 3 11.45 0.46 -21.04
CA GLY A 3 12.51 -0.41 -21.56
C GLY A 3 12.21 -1.90 -21.37
N SER A 4 13.10 -2.76 -21.82
CA SER A 4 12.99 -4.23 -21.64
C SER A 4 13.08 -4.65 -20.18
N ASP A 5 13.67 -3.83 -19.32
CA ASP A 5 13.79 -3.98 -17.86
C ASP A 5 12.58 -3.42 -17.09
N GLY A 6 11.57 -2.87 -17.81
CA GLY A 6 10.40 -2.24 -17.23
C GLY A 6 10.62 -0.80 -16.75
N ASN A 7 11.83 -0.27 -16.83
CA ASN A 7 12.14 1.09 -16.41
C ASN A 7 11.65 2.13 -17.42
N TYR A 8 11.24 3.28 -16.92
CA TYR A 8 10.89 4.46 -17.72
C TYR A 8 11.43 5.73 -17.05
N ASN A 9 11.65 6.75 -17.85
CA ASN A 9 12.03 8.07 -17.39
C ASN A 9 11.25 9.13 -18.17
N ARG A 10 10.83 10.16 -17.49
CA ARG A 10 10.22 11.35 -18.05
C ARG A 10 10.89 12.58 -17.46
N GLY A 11 11.79 13.19 -18.20
CA GLY A 11 12.45 14.42 -17.76
C GLY A 11 11.69 15.69 -18.13
N SER A 12 12.07 16.77 -17.49
CA SER A 12 11.66 18.15 -17.83
C SER A 12 10.13 18.34 -17.84
N ILE A 13 9.47 18.00 -16.74
CA ILE A 13 8.06 18.30 -16.51
C ILE A 13 7.94 19.36 -15.40
N ASP A 14 6.91 20.19 -15.47
CA ASP A 14 6.65 21.25 -14.52
C ASP A 14 6.26 20.70 -13.13
N LEU A 15 6.24 21.57 -12.12
CA LEU A 15 5.70 21.22 -10.81
C LEU A 15 4.19 20.95 -10.91
N GLY A 16 3.70 19.99 -10.15
CA GLY A 16 2.30 19.65 -10.14
C GLY A 16 1.99 18.21 -9.74
N ILE A 17 0.72 17.88 -9.76
CA ILE A 17 0.19 16.54 -9.51
C ILE A 17 -0.09 15.87 -10.85
N TYR A 18 0.45 14.70 -11.04
CA TYR A 18 0.35 13.94 -12.27
C TYR A 18 -0.28 12.57 -12.01
N THR A 19 -1.10 12.13 -12.95
CA THR A 19 -1.53 10.73 -13.02
C THR A 19 -0.66 10.00 -14.02
N LEU A 20 0.08 9.02 -13.54
CA LEU A 20 0.81 8.07 -14.38
C LEU A 20 -0.14 6.95 -14.79
N GLU A 21 -0.32 6.76 -16.09
CA GLU A 21 -1.11 5.67 -16.64
C GLU A 21 -0.18 4.62 -17.25
N TYR A 22 -0.42 3.37 -16.89
CA TYR A 22 0.29 2.20 -17.39
C TYR A 22 -0.66 1.34 -18.20
N SER A 23 -0.34 1.14 -19.48
CA SER A 23 -1.15 0.34 -20.38
C SER A 23 -0.29 -0.67 -21.16
N LYS A 24 -0.81 -1.88 -21.33
CA LYS A 24 -0.21 -2.95 -22.11
C LYS A 24 -1.30 -3.85 -22.66
N SER A 25 -1.15 -4.37 -23.88
CA SER A 25 -2.08 -5.35 -24.45
C SER A 25 -2.22 -6.56 -23.53
N ASN A 26 -3.45 -7.05 -23.33
CA ASN A 26 -3.83 -8.15 -22.43
C ASN A 26 -3.64 -7.86 -20.92
N TYR A 27 -3.43 -6.61 -20.54
CA TYR A 27 -3.36 -6.19 -19.14
C TYR A 27 -4.38 -5.08 -18.87
N LYS A 28 -4.89 -5.05 -17.64
CA LYS A 28 -5.71 -3.94 -17.16
C LYS A 28 -4.86 -2.68 -17.06
N THR A 29 -5.43 -1.55 -17.49
CA THR A 29 -4.81 -0.25 -17.27
C THR A 29 -4.69 0.01 -15.77
N ALA A 30 -3.53 0.46 -15.34
CA ALA A 30 -3.28 0.85 -13.95
C ALA A 30 -2.89 2.32 -13.89
N THR A 31 -3.20 2.97 -12.77
CA THR A 31 -2.87 4.38 -12.54
C THR A 31 -2.16 4.55 -11.21
N GLN A 32 -1.35 5.60 -11.14
CA GLN A 32 -0.65 6.01 -9.94
C GLN A 32 -0.53 7.53 -9.92
N THR A 33 -0.69 8.14 -8.75
CA THR A 33 -0.46 9.58 -8.58
C THR A 33 1.01 9.84 -8.28
N ALA A 34 1.56 10.90 -8.88
CA ALA A 34 2.91 11.40 -8.63
C ALA A 34 2.85 12.92 -8.45
N THR A 35 3.50 13.45 -7.41
CA THR A 35 3.53 14.88 -7.12
C THR A 35 4.96 15.40 -7.17
N LEU A 36 5.19 16.45 -7.96
CA LEU A 36 6.44 17.20 -8.02
C LEU A 36 6.23 18.54 -7.32
N GLU A 37 6.93 18.75 -6.20
CA GLU A 37 6.73 19.92 -5.32
C GLU A 37 7.86 20.94 -5.41
N THR A 38 9.05 20.52 -5.82
CA THR A 38 10.22 21.39 -5.86
C THR A 38 10.96 21.30 -7.19
N ASN A 39 11.55 22.45 -7.62
CA ASN A 39 12.35 22.50 -8.85
C ASN A 39 13.56 21.56 -8.76
N ASN A 40 13.88 20.91 -9.89
CA ASN A 40 14.94 19.92 -10.03
C ASN A 40 14.76 18.64 -9.17
N GLN A 41 13.56 18.42 -8.66
CA GLN A 41 13.23 17.18 -7.96
C GLN A 41 13.32 15.97 -8.91
N THR A 42 13.95 14.90 -8.43
CA THR A 42 13.82 13.58 -9.05
C THR A 42 12.90 12.73 -8.19
N LEU A 43 11.76 12.34 -8.74
CA LEU A 43 10.81 11.46 -8.07
C LEU A 43 10.90 10.06 -8.66
N THR A 44 11.18 9.07 -7.82
CA THR A 44 11.07 7.66 -8.19
C THR A 44 9.66 7.17 -7.86
N ALA A 45 8.87 6.90 -8.90
CA ALA A 45 7.54 6.34 -8.73
C ALA A 45 7.64 4.90 -8.23
N ALA A 46 6.70 4.49 -7.38
CA ALA A 46 6.63 3.11 -6.90
C ALA A 46 6.43 2.12 -8.07
N THR A 47 7.01 0.93 -7.94
CA THR A 47 6.86 -0.12 -8.94
C THR A 47 5.39 -0.49 -9.12
N GLN A 48 4.89 -0.43 -10.35
CA GLN A 48 3.52 -0.80 -10.70
C GLN A 48 3.48 -2.22 -11.25
N THR A 49 2.74 -3.10 -10.59
CA THR A 49 2.44 -4.44 -11.10
C THR A 49 1.22 -4.39 -12.02
N MET A 50 1.36 -4.83 -13.26
CA MET A 50 0.28 -4.91 -14.23
C MET A 50 -0.54 -6.21 -14.01
N ILE A 51 -1.87 -6.09 -14.03
CA ILE A 51 -2.81 -7.19 -13.83
C ILE A 51 -3.27 -7.72 -15.19
N SER A 52 -3.11 -9.02 -15.46
CA SER A 52 -3.63 -9.64 -16.70
C SER A 52 -5.15 -9.50 -16.80
N ASN A 53 -5.66 -9.35 -18.03
CA ASN A 53 -7.10 -9.38 -18.28
C ASN A 53 -7.75 -10.74 -17.97
N ASP A 54 -6.94 -11.81 -17.92
CA ASP A 54 -7.41 -13.16 -17.55
C ASP A 54 -7.57 -13.32 -16.02
N CYS A 55 -7.11 -12.35 -15.24
CA CYS A 55 -7.35 -12.33 -13.80
C CYS A 55 -8.82 -12.10 -13.46
N ASN A 56 -9.40 -13.02 -12.73
CA ASN A 56 -10.68 -12.82 -12.07
C ASN A 56 -10.45 -12.20 -10.69
N GLY A 57 -11.49 -11.58 -10.14
CA GLY A 57 -11.48 -11.08 -8.77
C GLY A 57 -11.27 -12.20 -7.75
N GLY A 58 -11.01 -11.83 -6.52
CA GLY A 58 -10.74 -12.77 -5.44
C GLY A 58 -10.90 -12.15 -4.06
N ASN A 59 -10.33 -12.81 -3.08
CA ASN A 59 -10.33 -12.36 -1.69
C ASN A 59 -8.92 -11.89 -1.29
N ILE A 60 -8.87 -10.88 -0.43
CA ILE A 60 -7.65 -10.50 0.25
C ILE A 60 -7.84 -10.76 1.73
N SER A 61 -6.93 -11.50 2.36
CA SER A 61 -6.95 -11.76 3.79
C SER A 61 -5.58 -11.50 4.40
N GLY A 62 -5.54 -11.35 5.72
CA GLY A 62 -4.27 -11.19 6.41
C GLY A 62 -4.46 -11.09 7.91
N ILE A 63 -3.38 -10.78 8.59
CA ILE A 63 -3.33 -10.54 10.03
C ILE A 63 -2.75 -9.16 10.25
N ILE A 64 -3.40 -8.36 11.07
CA ILE A 64 -2.86 -7.12 11.61
C ILE A 64 -2.28 -7.40 12.98
N LYS A 65 -1.10 -6.89 13.23
CA LYS A 65 -0.40 -7.01 14.50
C LYS A 65 -0.03 -5.64 15.04
N ASP A 66 0.09 -5.53 16.33
CA ASP A 66 0.75 -4.39 16.95
C ASP A 66 2.24 -4.40 16.60
N ALA A 67 2.75 -3.27 16.16
CA ALA A 67 4.12 -3.12 15.66
C ALA A 67 5.20 -3.21 16.76
N VAL A 68 4.81 -3.00 18.02
CA VAL A 68 5.73 -2.99 19.17
C VAL A 68 5.81 -4.35 19.83
N THR A 69 4.65 -4.93 20.10
CA THR A 69 4.54 -6.18 20.86
C THR A 69 4.53 -7.42 19.95
N GLY A 70 4.21 -7.26 18.67
CA GLY A 70 4.02 -8.36 17.73
C GLY A 70 2.74 -9.15 17.94
N ASN A 71 1.91 -8.76 18.90
CA ASN A 71 0.65 -9.43 19.20
C ASN A 71 -0.40 -9.16 18.11
N ALA A 72 -1.36 -10.05 17.99
CA ALA A 72 -2.51 -9.85 17.12
C ALA A 72 -3.33 -8.64 17.57
N GLU A 73 -3.76 -7.80 16.60
CA GLU A 73 -4.53 -6.58 16.88
C GLU A 73 -5.97 -6.73 16.43
N SER A 74 -6.89 -6.83 17.40
CA SER A 74 -8.33 -6.95 17.12
C SER A 74 -9.01 -5.59 17.01
N GLY A 75 -10.19 -5.56 16.35
CA GLY A 75 -11.00 -4.35 16.23
C GLY A 75 -10.48 -3.31 15.22
N VAL A 76 -9.45 -3.62 14.43
CA VAL A 76 -9.00 -2.74 13.37
C VAL A 76 -10.01 -2.73 12.23
N ALA A 77 -10.56 -1.58 11.89
CA ALA A 77 -11.45 -1.40 10.76
C ALA A 77 -10.60 -1.38 9.47
N ILE A 78 -10.94 -2.26 8.54
CA ILE A 78 -10.26 -2.43 7.26
C ILE A 78 -11.13 -1.91 6.14
N SER A 79 -10.59 -1.06 5.30
CA SER A 79 -11.22 -0.59 4.05
C SER A 79 -10.23 -0.62 2.89
N VAL A 80 -10.71 -0.47 1.65
CA VAL A 80 -9.86 -0.49 0.46
C VAL A 80 -10.17 0.65 -0.50
N ARG A 81 -9.12 1.11 -1.18
CA ARG A 81 -9.19 2.02 -2.34
C ARG A 81 -8.58 1.35 -3.56
N GLU A 82 -9.10 1.66 -4.74
CA GLU A 82 -8.50 1.20 -5.99
C GLU A 82 -7.17 1.92 -6.24
N GLY A 83 -6.19 1.16 -6.76
CA GLY A 83 -4.84 1.65 -7.04
C GLY A 83 -3.84 1.34 -5.93
N LEU A 84 -2.55 1.63 -6.20
CA LEU A 84 -1.46 1.49 -5.24
C LEU A 84 -1.11 2.85 -4.63
N ASN A 85 -0.79 2.85 -3.34
CA ASN A 85 -0.40 4.05 -2.57
C ASN A 85 -1.48 5.16 -2.57
N VAL A 86 -2.76 4.77 -2.61
CA VAL A 86 -3.90 5.69 -2.58
C VAL A 86 -4.37 5.86 -1.13
N THR A 87 -3.93 6.93 -0.48
CA THR A 87 -4.20 7.22 0.95
C THR A 87 -5.37 8.18 1.19
N SER A 88 -6.01 8.66 0.13
CA SER A 88 -7.14 9.58 0.20
C SER A 88 -8.19 9.29 -0.88
N GLY A 89 -9.35 9.93 -0.77
CA GLY A 89 -10.47 9.72 -1.69
C GLY A 89 -11.43 8.61 -1.24
N SER A 90 -12.34 8.22 -2.13
CA SER A 90 -13.41 7.26 -1.80
C SER A 90 -12.89 5.83 -1.66
N THR A 91 -13.39 5.12 -0.68
CA THR A 91 -13.20 3.67 -0.54
C THR A 91 -14.15 2.89 -1.45
N VAL A 92 -13.79 1.65 -1.77
CA VAL A 92 -14.66 0.74 -2.53
C VAL A 92 -15.86 0.35 -1.68
N SER A 93 -17.05 0.72 -2.13
CA SER A 93 -18.29 0.51 -1.38
C SER A 93 -18.53 -0.96 -1.04
N GLY A 94 -18.87 -1.25 0.20
CA GLY A 94 -19.18 -2.58 0.68
C GLY A 94 -17.97 -3.53 0.79
N LYS A 95 -16.74 -3.03 0.61
CA LYS A 95 -15.51 -3.81 0.74
C LYS A 95 -14.78 -3.41 2.01
N THR A 96 -15.33 -3.83 3.14
CA THR A 96 -14.80 -3.56 4.47
C THR A 96 -14.73 -4.85 5.31
N ALA A 97 -13.89 -4.85 6.33
CA ALA A 97 -13.79 -5.90 7.32
C ALA A 97 -13.38 -5.30 8.67
N THR A 98 -13.46 -6.10 9.73
CA THR A 98 -12.86 -5.75 11.03
C THR A 98 -12.03 -6.95 11.49
N THR A 99 -10.86 -6.70 12.04
CA THR A 99 -10.01 -7.78 12.56
C THR A 99 -10.66 -8.43 13.78
N ASN A 100 -10.57 -9.75 13.85
CA ASN A 100 -11.01 -10.56 15.00
C ASN A 100 -9.92 -10.64 16.09
N ASP A 101 -10.16 -11.43 17.15
CA ASP A 101 -9.23 -11.59 18.28
C ASP A 101 -7.86 -12.17 17.90
N SER A 102 -7.74 -12.83 16.76
CA SER A 102 -6.47 -13.27 16.19
C SER A 102 -5.85 -12.25 15.22
N GLY A 103 -6.38 -11.03 15.16
CA GLY A 103 -5.96 -9.98 14.22
C GLY A 103 -6.35 -10.26 12.77
N ALA A 104 -7.07 -11.34 12.49
CA ALA A 104 -7.38 -11.77 11.14
C ALA A 104 -8.50 -10.96 10.50
N TYR A 105 -8.36 -10.62 9.23
CA TYR A 105 -9.36 -9.97 8.39
C TYR A 105 -9.52 -10.70 7.05
N THR A 106 -10.66 -10.50 6.39
CA THR A 106 -10.90 -10.95 5.02
C THR A 106 -11.79 -9.96 4.28
N LEU A 107 -11.30 -9.46 3.16
CA LEU A 107 -12.04 -8.68 2.18
C LEU A 107 -12.45 -9.63 1.04
N SER A 108 -13.74 -9.81 0.84
CA SER A 108 -14.26 -10.80 -0.08
C SER A 108 -14.76 -10.18 -1.38
N SER A 109 -14.67 -10.97 -2.47
CA SER A 109 -15.25 -10.64 -3.78
C SER A 109 -14.79 -9.30 -4.33
N LEU A 110 -13.50 -8.99 -4.20
CA LEU A 110 -12.89 -7.86 -4.85
C LEU A 110 -12.72 -8.15 -6.34
N ASP A 111 -12.97 -7.17 -7.18
CA ASP A 111 -12.65 -7.27 -8.60
C ASP A 111 -11.14 -7.45 -8.80
N ALA A 112 -10.74 -7.98 -9.96
CA ALA A 112 -9.32 -8.09 -10.26
C ALA A 112 -8.71 -6.70 -10.42
N GLY A 113 -7.72 -6.38 -9.60
CA GLY A 113 -7.13 -5.05 -9.55
C GLY A 113 -6.05 -4.91 -8.49
N SER A 114 -5.41 -3.74 -8.51
CA SER A 114 -4.50 -3.29 -7.47
C SER A 114 -5.27 -2.44 -6.46
N TYR A 115 -4.97 -2.61 -5.19
CA TYR A 115 -5.67 -1.94 -4.10
C TYR A 115 -4.69 -1.41 -3.05
N THR A 116 -5.04 -0.31 -2.44
CA THR A 116 -4.48 0.14 -1.17
C THR A 116 -5.46 -0.20 -0.07
N ILE A 117 -5.01 -0.96 0.91
CA ILE A 117 -5.77 -1.30 2.11
C ILE A 117 -5.44 -0.28 3.18
N GLU A 118 -6.45 0.21 3.86
CA GLU A 118 -6.37 1.10 5.02
C GLU A 118 -6.84 0.35 6.24
N GLY A 119 -6.04 0.39 7.31
CA GLY A 119 -6.41 -0.10 8.64
C GLY A 119 -6.47 1.05 9.63
N THR A 120 -7.63 1.22 10.29
CA THR A 120 -7.86 2.26 11.29
C THR A 120 -8.35 1.67 12.60
N LYS A 121 -7.90 2.23 13.71
CA LYS A 121 -8.38 1.92 15.06
C LYS A 121 -8.19 3.16 15.92
N ASP A 122 -9.08 3.39 16.89
CA ASP A 122 -8.96 4.49 17.83
C ASP A 122 -7.63 4.41 18.61
N ASP A 123 -7.03 5.56 18.86
CA ASP A 123 -5.72 5.70 19.52
C ASP A 123 -4.53 5.05 18.78
N HIS A 124 -4.69 4.75 17.48
CA HIS A 124 -3.65 4.18 16.62
C HIS A 124 -3.39 5.02 15.37
N ILE A 125 -2.16 4.97 14.89
CA ILE A 125 -1.78 5.56 13.61
C ILE A 125 -2.36 4.72 12.47
N THR A 126 -3.13 5.34 11.59
CA THR A 126 -3.68 4.68 10.39
C THR A 126 -2.58 4.03 9.57
N THR A 127 -2.73 2.75 9.26
CA THR A 127 -1.80 2.01 8.42
C THR A 127 -2.32 1.85 6.99
N TYR A 128 -1.40 1.91 6.01
CA TYR A 128 -1.69 1.69 4.59
C TYR A 128 -0.75 0.66 4.01
N PHE A 129 -1.27 -0.27 3.22
CA PHE A 129 -0.47 -1.26 2.53
C PHE A 129 -1.13 -1.72 1.23
N ASN A 130 -0.32 -2.15 0.28
CA ASN A 130 -0.78 -2.51 -1.05
C ASN A 130 -1.11 -3.99 -1.18
N ALA A 131 -2.12 -4.31 -1.98
CA ALA A 131 -2.52 -5.67 -2.30
C ALA A 131 -2.99 -5.79 -3.75
N ILE A 132 -2.98 -7.01 -4.25
CA ILE A 132 -3.49 -7.36 -5.59
C ILE A 132 -4.56 -8.41 -5.42
N SER A 133 -5.73 -8.18 -6.03
CA SER A 133 -6.77 -9.17 -6.21
C SER A 133 -6.66 -9.76 -7.62
N CYS A 134 -6.30 -11.05 -7.71
CA CYS A 134 -6.15 -11.77 -8.96
C CYS A 134 -6.32 -13.27 -8.70
N SER A 135 -7.48 -13.81 -9.04
CA SER A 135 -7.80 -15.26 -9.00
C SER A 135 -7.43 -15.95 -7.68
N GLY A 136 -8.35 -15.95 -6.74
CA GLY A 136 -8.21 -16.69 -5.48
C GLY A 136 -7.94 -15.83 -4.26
N LEU A 137 -7.13 -16.33 -3.33
CA LEU A 137 -6.82 -15.69 -2.07
C LEU A 137 -5.43 -15.06 -2.09
N SER A 138 -5.37 -13.75 -1.94
CA SER A 138 -4.13 -13.01 -1.68
C SER A 138 -3.97 -12.80 -0.16
N ARG A 139 -2.78 -13.12 0.37
CA ARG A 139 -2.46 -12.90 1.80
C ARG A 139 -1.63 -11.64 1.95
N LYS A 140 -2.07 -10.74 2.84
CA LYS A 140 -1.39 -9.48 3.17
C LYS A 140 -1.48 -9.20 4.66
N ASN A 141 -0.36 -9.35 5.33
CA ASN A 141 -0.20 -8.96 6.73
C ASN A 141 0.28 -7.51 6.79
N ALA A 142 -0.04 -6.84 7.89
CA ALA A 142 0.49 -5.51 8.17
C ALA A 142 0.58 -5.29 9.68
N ASN A 143 1.24 -4.20 10.06
CA ASN A 143 1.33 -3.76 11.43
C ASN A 143 0.60 -2.43 11.61
N ILE A 144 0.03 -2.24 12.78
CA ILE A 144 -0.51 -0.96 13.26
C ILE A 144 0.20 -0.59 14.56
N THR A 145 0.22 0.66 14.92
CA THR A 145 0.90 1.11 16.15
C THR A 145 0.07 2.20 16.81
N ASP A 146 0.15 2.26 18.13
CA ASP A 146 -0.45 3.33 18.92
C ASP A 146 0.04 4.71 18.44
N GLU A 147 -0.79 5.73 18.61
CA GLU A 147 -0.38 7.11 18.47
C GLU A 147 0.81 7.42 19.36
N LEU A 148 1.69 8.29 18.89
CA LEU A 148 2.88 8.71 19.62
C LEU A 148 2.62 10.01 20.35
N ALA A 149 3.29 10.22 21.47
CA ALA A 149 3.30 11.52 22.12
C ALA A 149 3.98 12.56 21.23
N GLU A 150 3.64 13.84 21.45
CA GLU A 150 4.24 14.94 20.71
C GLU A 150 5.78 14.93 20.87
N GLY A 151 6.50 14.94 19.77
CA GLY A 151 7.95 14.88 19.72
C GLY A 151 8.54 13.47 19.62
N ASP A 152 7.74 12.43 19.76
CA ASP A 152 8.20 11.06 19.57
C ASP A 152 8.18 10.66 18.09
N MET A 153 9.08 9.75 17.73
CA MET A 153 9.14 9.13 16.41
C MET A 153 9.31 7.62 16.56
N ARG A 154 8.56 6.87 15.74
CA ARG A 154 8.72 5.41 15.65
C ARG A 154 8.96 5.02 14.21
N ILE A 155 9.96 4.20 13.98
CA ILE A 155 10.24 3.59 12.69
C ILE A 155 9.89 2.12 12.82
N VAL A 156 8.98 1.64 11.95
CA VAL A 156 8.59 0.23 11.87
C VAL A 156 9.12 -0.33 10.56
N LEU A 157 10.00 -1.31 10.65
CA LEU A 157 10.48 -2.10 9.52
C LEU A 157 9.76 -3.45 9.53
N SER A 158 9.07 -3.78 8.45
CA SER A 158 8.43 -5.09 8.31
C SER A 158 8.73 -5.69 6.93
N TRP A 159 9.04 -6.98 6.90
CA TRP A 159 9.35 -7.71 5.68
C TRP A 159 8.80 -9.14 5.74
N GLU A 160 8.66 -9.73 4.55
CA GLU A 160 8.31 -11.15 4.39
C GLU A 160 9.51 -11.85 3.72
N GLY A 161 10.11 -12.84 4.40
CA GLY A 161 11.25 -13.60 3.87
C GLY A 161 12.29 -13.91 4.94
N PRO A 162 13.29 -14.69 4.58
CA PRO A 162 14.38 -15.08 5.48
C PRO A 162 15.50 -14.03 5.58
N GLU A 163 15.44 -12.95 4.79
CA GLU A 163 16.44 -11.90 4.81
C GLU A 163 16.36 -11.09 6.09
N ASP A 164 17.50 -10.66 6.59
CA ASP A 164 17.64 -9.74 7.71
C ASP A 164 17.86 -8.32 7.18
N PHE A 165 17.04 -7.37 7.65
CA PHE A 165 17.11 -5.98 7.24
C PHE A 165 17.35 -5.09 8.45
N ASP A 166 18.40 -4.30 8.38
CA ASP A 166 18.69 -3.27 9.37
C ASP A 166 18.12 -1.92 8.93
N SER A 167 17.60 -1.16 9.90
CA SER A 167 17.22 0.24 9.69
C SER A 167 18.32 1.16 10.16
N HIS A 168 18.67 2.17 9.36
CA HIS A 168 19.61 3.21 9.72
C HIS A 168 18.95 4.58 9.67
N LEU A 169 18.97 5.30 10.78
CA LEU A 169 18.49 6.68 10.86
C LEU A 169 19.67 7.63 10.91
N GLU A 170 19.80 8.48 9.90
CA GLU A 170 20.77 9.55 9.86
C GLU A 170 20.11 10.89 10.22
N ILE A 171 20.56 11.52 11.29
CA ILE A 171 20.07 12.84 11.71
C ILE A 171 21.00 13.89 11.10
N PRO A 172 20.47 14.85 10.30
CA PRO A 172 21.30 15.94 9.79
C PRO A 172 21.95 16.71 10.95
N CYS A 173 23.24 16.92 10.89
CA CYS A 173 23.92 17.82 11.81
C CYS A 173 23.41 19.26 11.56
N THR A 174 22.91 19.92 12.61
CA THR A 174 22.52 21.34 12.61
C THR A 174 23.72 22.25 12.60
#